data_098de43cec19d01d5a2df37ec0036f48
#
_entry.id   098de43cec19d01d5a2df37ec0036f48
#
_cell.length_a   1.000
_cell.length_b   1.000
_cell.length_c   1.000
_cell.angle_alpha   90.00
_cell.angle_beta   90.00
_cell.angle_gamma   90.00
#
_symmetry.space_group_name_H-M   'P 1'
#
loop_
_entity.id
_entity.type
_entity.pdbx_description
1 polymer ?
#
loop_
_entity_poly.entity_id
_entity_poly.type
_entity_poly.pdbx_seq_one_letter_code
_entity_poly.pdbx_strand_id
1 'polypeptide(L)'
;MLPTAEAAPKRFGRVSTSTNGASKPSGPFPWCAPEFDALTSDICHVGAGNERDGRRTLVIFLHGAIAKNTDWQFNQERALARQAKQSGFEAIFPRSPLRESGYLWPGSKSEDVEEKLIDSWMAAKKQLEARNGRPFDDVFVMGFSSGAYFTSSLAIRDRAKVDGYAVFAGGTPFGAIAQPARRPPVFVGVCATDSQTASHSRAFAGALAAHGFPYRADEQQVGHMFSDIHVAHAVAYLRSASTKTRAKDAK
;
A
#
# COMPACT_ATOMS: atom_id res chain seq x y z
N MET A 1 62.59 -39.59 26.99
CA MET A 1 61.73 -38.91 27.95
C MET A 1 61.91 -37.42 27.79
N LEU A 2 60.91 -36.78 27.19
CA LEU A 2 60.86 -35.31 26.99
C LEU A 2 59.65 -34.81 27.81
N PRO A 3 59.76 -33.66 28.50
CA PRO A 3 58.66 -33.16 29.32
C PRO A 3 57.64 -32.42 28.48
N THR A 4 56.37 -32.69 28.73
CA THR A 4 55.22 -32.02 28.18
C THR A 4 55.05 -30.63 28.82
N ALA A 5 55.03 -29.58 28.01
CA ALA A 5 54.72 -28.24 28.43
C ALA A 5 53.19 -28.02 28.53
N GLU A 6 52.74 -27.70 29.72
CA GLU A 6 51.37 -27.39 30.05
C GLU A 6 51.07 -25.94 29.68
N ALA A 7 50.12 -25.72 28.80
CA ALA A 7 49.73 -24.38 28.34
C ALA A 7 48.64 -23.80 29.25
N ALA A 8 48.92 -22.64 29.85
CA ALA A 8 48.01 -21.91 30.70
C ALA A 8 46.80 -21.32 29.93
N PRO A 9 45.60 -21.23 30.51
CA PRO A 9 44.41 -20.72 29.85
C PRO A 9 44.44 -19.20 29.74
N LYS A 10 44.25 -18.69 28.50
CA LYS A 10 44.08 -17.24 28.22
C LYS A 10 42.73 -16.77 28.80
N ARG A 11 42.80 -15.83 29.73
CA ARG A 11 41.63 -15.08 30.26
C ARG A 11 41.06 -14.25 29.08
N PHE A 12 39.84 -14.61 28.66
CA PHE A 12 39.02 -13.74 27.79
C PHE A 12 38.52 -12.56 28.59
N GLY A 13 38.88 -11.35 28.16
CA GLY A 13 38.41 -10.11 28.71
C GLY A 13 36.89 -9.98 28.53
N ARG A 14 36.19 -9.64 29.63
CA ARG A 14 34.76 -9.30 29.64
C ARG A 14 34.55 -8.08 28.76
N VAL A 15 33.93 -8.25 27.59
CA VAL A 15 33.39 -7.15 26.80
C VAL A 15 32.18 -6.61 27.55
N SER A 16 32.33 -5.40 28.09
CA SER A 16 31.23 -4.66 28.71
C SER A 16 30.31 -4.18 27.60
N THR A 17 29.22 -4.87 27.35
CA THR A 17 28.14 -4.36 26.48
C THR A 17 27.42 -3.26 27.24
N SER A 18 27.80 -2.01 26.97
CA SER A 18 27.01 -0.84 27.32
C SER A 18 25.69 -0.90 26.57
N THR A 19 24.67 -1.42 27.23
CA THR A 19 23.28 -1.27 26.75
C THR A 19 22.89 0.18 26.97
N ASN A 20 23.08 1.02 25.94
CA ASN A 20 22.37 2.29 25.85
C ASN A 20 20.88 1.95 25.77
N GLY A 21 20.24 1.98 26.95
CA GLY A 21 18.79 1.92 27.06
C GLY A 21 18.18 3.16 26.45
N ALA A 22 17.95 3.13 25.15
CA ALA A 22 17.03 4.10 24.52
C ALA A 22 15.69 3.89 25.21
N SER A 23 15.31 4.83 26.07
CA SER A 23 13.99 4.88 26.68
C SER A 23 12.96 4.84 25.58
N LYS A 24 12.09 3.83 25.58
CA LYS A 24 10.94 3.77 24.64
C LYS A 24 10.17 5.09 24.80
N PRO A 25 9.85 5.79 23.70
CA PRO A 25 9.06 7.00 23.79
C PRO A 25 7.72 6.70 24.48
N SER A 26 7.39 7.43 25.54
CA SER A 26 6.21 7.24 26.37
C SER A 26 4.97 7.92 25.80
N GLY A 27 4.73 7.80 24.49
CA GLY A 27 3.57 8.39 23.81
C GLY A 27 3.19 7.60 22.55
N PRO A 28 2.03 7.87 21.96
CA PRO A 28 1.67 7.27 20.69
C PRO A 28 2.71 7.68 19.64
N PHE A 29 3.22 6.70 18.88
CA PHE A 29 4.10 6.97 17.76
C PHE A 29 3.40 7.92 16.77
N PRO A 30 4.11 8.92 16.19
CA PRO A 30 3.57 9.71 15.12
C PRO A 30 3.18 8.77 13.97
N TRP A 31 2.15 9.16 13.21
CA TRP A 31 1.73 8.30 12.09
C TRP A 31 2.80 8.23 11.00
N CYS A 32 3.37 9.37 10.62
CA CYS A 32 4.40 9.45 9.61
C CYS A 32 5.79 9.20 10.20
N ALA A 33 6.62 8.42 9.51
CA ALA A 33 8.03 8.29 9.85
C ALA A 33 8.73 9.66 9.75
N PRO A 34 9.76 9.90 10.58
CA PRO A 34 10.37 11.23 10.71
C PRO A 34 10.92 11.84 9.41
N GLU A 35 11.24 10.99 8.41
CA GLU A 35 11.77 11.40 7.11
C GLU A 35 10.70 11.80 6.09
N PHE A 36 9.40 11.67 6.41
CA PHE A 36 8.29 11.96 5.51
C PHE A 36 7.44 13.14 5.97
N ASP A 37 6.94 13.91 5.01
CA ASP A 37 6.07 15.04 5.28
C ASP A 37 4.68 14.57 5.75
N ALA A 38 4.23 15.08 6.88
CA ALA A 38 2.85 14.95 7.31
C ALA A 38 1.99 16.01 6.59
N LEU A 39 1.12 15.59 5.68
CA LEU A 39 0.12 16.49 5.08
C LEU A 39 -0.97 16.85 6.06
N THR A 40 -1.34 15.89 6.90
CA THR A 40 -2.21 16.03 8.07
C THR A 40 -1.69 15.10 9.17
N SER A 41 -2.33 15.10 10.35
CA SER A 41 -2.03 14.12 11.42
C SER A 41 -2.19 12.65 10.98
N ASP A 42 -2.91 12.41 9.88
CA ASP A 42 -3.38 11.09 9.45
C ASP A 42 -2.93 10.71 8.03
N ILE A 43 -2.24 11.61 7.32
CA ILE A 43 -1.82 11.36 5.94
C ILE A 43 -0.37 11.82 5.75
N CYS A 44 0.48 10.89 5.33
CA CYS A 44 1.88 11.16 5.00
C CYS A 44 2.07 11.27 3.48
N HIS A 45 2.94 12.16 3.05
CA HIS A 45 3.50 12.17 1.70
C HIS A 45 4.81 11.37 1.73
N VAL A 46 4.80 10.13 1.26
CA VAL A 46 5.89 9.17 1.49
C VAL A 46 6.67 8.80 0.23
N GLY A 47 6.23 9.24 -0.92
CA GLY A 47 6.89 9.00 -2.21
C GLY A 47 6.81 10.23 -3.08
N ALA A 48 7.96 10.82 -3.37
CA ALA A 48 8.12 11.89 -4.35
C ALA A 48 8.87 11.30 -5.54
N GLY A 49 8.20 10.42 -6.28
CA GLY A 49 8.76 9.76 -7.46
C GLY A 49 8.89 10.74 -8.63
N ASN A 50 9.87 10.48 -9.49
CA ASN A 50 10.03 11.24 -10.71
C ASN A 50 8.88 10.93 -11.68
N GLU A 51 8.45 11.95 -12.43
CA GLU A 51 7.54 11.74 -13.55
C GLU A 51 8.13 10.74 -14.54
N ARG A 52 7.30 9.87 -15.08
CA ARG A 52 7.65 9.01 -16.20
C ARG A 52 6.75 9.33 -17.38
N ASP A 53 7.37 9.43 -18.55
CA ASP A 53 6.68 9.74 -19.80
C ASP A 53 5.90 11.07 -19.75
N GLY A 54 6.42 12.05 -18.97
CA GLY A 54 5.78 13.34 -18.75
C GLY A 54 4.49 13.28 -17.91
N ARG A 55 4.18 12.15 -17.28
CA ARG A 55 2.95 11.92 -16.51
C ARG A 55 3.23 11.92 -15.02
N ARG A 56 2.46 12.70 -14.28
CA ARG A 56 2.41 12.66 -12.82
C ARG A 56 1.37 11.65 -12.36
N THR A 57 1.79 10.69 -11.59
CA THR A 57 0.92 9.66 -11.02
C THR A 57 0.90 9.77 -9.50
N LEU A 58 -0.30 9.81 -8.91
CA LEU A 58 -0.51 9.69 -7.47
C LEU A 58 -0.98 8.27 -7.13
N VAL A 59 -0.33 7.67 -6.15
CA VAL A 59 -0.81 6.44 -5.50
C VAL A 59 -1.33 6.77 -4.10
N ILE A 60 -2.58 6.45 -3.84
CA ILE A 60 -3.18 6.45 -2.51
C ILE A 60 -3.02 5.04 -1.97
N PHE A 61 -2.09 4.84 -1.02
CA PHE A 61 -1.75 3.50 -0.55
C PHE A 61 -2.43 3.16 0.76
N LEU A 62 -3.26 2.12 0.74
CA LEU A 62 -3.99 1.60 1.89
C LEU A 62 -3.21 0.45 2.53
N HIS A 63 -2.64 0.71 3.68
CA HIS A 63 -1.75 -0.20 4.41
C HIS A 63 -2.40 -1.50 4.86
N GLY A 64 -1.60 -2.50 5.19
CA GLY A 64 -2.04 -3.70 5.92
C GLY A 64 -2.45 -3.39 7.36
N ALA A 65 -2.84 -4.40 8.12
CA ALA A 65 -3.11 -4.22 9.55
C ALA A 65 -1.87 -3.70 10.28
N ILE A 66 -2.05 -2.66 11.11
CA ILE A 66 -1.00 -2.07 11.95
C ILE A 66 -1.42 -2.22 13.42
N ALA A 67 -0.61 -2.88 14.22
CA ALA A 67 -0.90 -3.05 15.65
C ALA A 67 -0.79 -1.71 16.40
N LYS A 68 -1.58 -1.56 17.47
CA LYS A 68 -1.50 -0.38 18.33
C LYS A 68 -0.11 -0.23 18.93
N ASN A 69 0.33 1.00 19.11
CA ASN A 69 1.59 1.34 19.79
C ASN A 69 2.82 0.66 19.16
N THR A 70 2.80 0.48 17.83
CA THR A 70 3.94 0.02 17.05
C THR A 70 4.30 1.06 16.00
N ASP A 71 5.47 0.89 15.41
CA ASP A 71 5.99 1.66 14.28
C ASP A 71 5.97 0.86 12.97
N TRP A 72 5.13 -0.17 12.90
CA TRP A 72 5.07 -1.07 11.71
C TRP A 72 4.72 -0.33 10.43
N GLN A 73 3.95 0.77 10.52
CA GLN A 73 3.67 1.62 9.37
C GLN A 73 4.94 2.19 8.74
N PHE A 74 5.98 2.52 9.51
CA PHE A 74 7.22 3.09 8.99
C PHE A 74 7.92 2.19 7.98
N ASN A 75 7.86 0.87 8.17
CA ASN A 75 8.43 -0.07 7.21
C ASN A 75 7.62 -0.10 5.90
N GLN A 76 6.29 0.01 5.98
CA GLN A 76 5.45 0.08 4.79
C GLN A 76 5.63 1.42 4.06
N GLU A 77 5.76 2.54 4.78
CA GLU A 77 6.05 3.86 4.22
C GLU A 77 7.38 3.87 3.46
N ARG A 78 8.46 3.33 4.07
CA ARG A 78 9.79 3.22 3.43
C ARG A 78 9.78 2.33 2.21
N ALA A 79 9.07 1.20 2.26
CA ALA A 79 8.88 0.33 1.11
C ALA A 79 8.15 1.07 -0.01
N LEU A 80 7.06 1.76 0.32
CA LEU A 80 6.28 2.55 -0.65
C LEU A 80 7.11 3.67 -1.28
N ALA A 81 7.90 4.40 -0.48
CA ALA A 81 8.79 5.47 -0.98
C ALA A 81 9.85 4.92 -1.95
N ARG A 82 10.45 3.76 -1.65
CA ARG A 82 11.37 3.08 -2.55
C ARG A 82 10.70 2.71 -3.87
N GLN A 83 9.51 2.13 -3.81
CA GLN A 83 8.74 1.74 -4.99
C GLN A 83 8.28 2.95 -5.80
N ALA A 84 7.90 4.04 -5.15
CA ALA A 84 7.56 5.30 -5.79
C ALA A 84 8.74 5.83 -6.63
N LYS A 85 9.94 5.83 -6.06
CA LYS A 85 11.17 6.20 -6.78
C LYS A 85 11.47 5.27 -7.95
N GLN A 86 11.32 3.96 -7.78
CA GLN A 86 11.60 2.98 -8.84
C GLN A 86 10.60 3.02 -9.99
N SER A 87 9.32 3.22 -9.68
CA SER A 87 8.22 3.17 -10.65
C SER A 87 7.72 4.56 -11.10
N GLY A 88 8.28 5.63 -10.55
CA GLY A 88 8.03 7.01 -10.95
C GLY A 88 6.63 7.50 -10.58
N PHE A 89 6.21 7.40 -9.32
CA PHE A 89 4.95 7.95 -8.83
C PHE A 89 5.14 8.74 -7.53
N GLU A 90 4.22 9.64 -7.22
CA GLU A 90 4.06 10.21 -5.88
C GLU A 90 3.09 9.34 -5.07
N ALA A 91 3.25 9.29 -3.75
CA ALA A 91 2.35 8.50 -2.92
C ALA A 91 1.90 9.24 -1.66
N ILE A 92 0.66 8.99 -1.25
CA ILE A 92 0.18 9.29 0.09
C ILE A 92 -0.11 8.00 0.84
N PHE A 93 0.13 8.05 2.15
CA PHE A 93 -0.07 6.93 3.07
C PHE A 93 -1.05 7.35 4.17
N PRO A 94 -2.37 7.21 3.93
CA PRO A 94 -3.38 7.58 4.90
C PRO A 94 -3.50 6.55 6.02
N ARG A 95 -3.82 7.02 7.23
CA ARG A 95 -4.11 6.20 8.39
C ARG A 95 -5.54 5.66 8.32
N SER A 96 -5.70 4.38 8.53
CA SER A 96 -7.04 3.78 8.71
C SER A 96 -7.60 4.08 10.10
N PRO A 97 -8.92 3.93 10.29
CA PRO A 97 -9.54 4.07 11.60
C PRO A 97 -8.94 3.11 12.64
N LEU A 98 -8.79 3.61 13.87
CA LEU A 98 -8.36 2.79 15.00
C LEU A 98 -9.52 1.86 15.44
N ARG A 99 -9.22 0.57 15.53
CA ARG A 99 -10.09 -0.48 16.06
C ARG A 99 -9.49 -1.05 17.36
N GLU A 100 -10.18 -1.99 17.97
CA GLU A 100 -9.68 -2.65 19.18
C GLU A 100 -8.30 -3.31 18.97
N SER A 101 -8.12 -4.01 17.87
CA SER A 101 -6.88 -4.73 17.53
C SER A 101 -5.80 -3.88 16.86
N GLY A 102 -6.09 -2.63 16.47
CA GLY A 102 -5.15 -1.76 15.75
C GLY A 102 -5.80 -0.91 14.67
N TYR A 103 -4.98 -0.41 13.76
CA TYR A 103 -5.44 0.33 12.60
C TYR A 103 -5.85 -0.63 11.49
N LEU A 104 -7.15 -0.62 11.15
CA LEU A 104 -7.78 -1.51 10.17
C LEU A 104 -8.77 -0.73 9.31
N TRP A 105 -8.81 -1.05 8.03
CA TRP A 105 -9.75 -0.44 7.10
C TRP A 105 -11.18 -0.92 7.36
N PRO A 106 -12.19 -0.10 7.02
CA PRO A 106 -13.59 -0.47 7.21
C PRO A 106 -13.97 -1.73 6.43
N GLY A 107 -14.87 -2.51 6.98
CA GLY A 107 -15.59 -3.54 6.20
C GLY A 107 -16.66 -2.93 5.30
N SER A 108 -17.30 -3.74 4.48
CA SER A 108 -18.16 -3.37 3.36
C SER A 108 -19.47 -2.61 3.66
N LYS A 109 -19.72 -2.16 4.88
CA LYS A 109 -21.01 -1.56 5.28
C LYS A 109 -20.88 -0.23 6.04
N SER A 110 -19.84 0.53 5.80
CA SER A 110 -19.57 1.77 6.56
C SER A 110 -19.48 2.97 5.60
N GLU A 111 -20.53 3.25 4.84
CA GLU A 111 -20.54 4.26 3.77
C GLU A 111 -20.13 5.65 4.25
N ASP A 112 -20.61 6.10 5.40
CA ASP A 112 -20.24 7.41 5.98
C ASP A 112 -18.75 7.50 6.33
N VAL A 113 -18.16 6.40 6.80
CA VAL A 113 -16.73 6.34 7.10
C VAL A 113 -15.92 6.31 5.80
N GLU A 114 -16.39 5.59 4.80
CA GLU A 114 -15.79 5.54 3.47
C GLU A 114 -15.69 6.92 2.83
N GLU A 115 -16.82 7.66 2.84
CA GLU A 115 -16.90 8.99 2.23
C GLU A 115 -15.91 9.95 2.88
N LYS A 116 -15.87 10.01 4.21
CA LYS A 116 -14.91 10.83 4.95
C LYS A 116 -13.45 10.49 4.64
N LEU A 117 -13.13 9.20 4.49
CA LEU A 117 -11.78 8.75 4.12
C LEU A 117 -11.44 9.22 2.71
N ILE A 118 -12.33 8.98 1.73
CA ILE A 118 -12.14 9.40 0.34
C ILE A 118 -11.98 10.92 0.25
N ASP A 119 -12.81 11.68 0.92
CA ASP A 119 -12.74 13.16 0.95
C ASP A 119 -11.40 13.64 1.50
N SER A 120 -10.89 12.99 2.57
CA SER A 120 -9.58 13.33 3.14
C SER A 120 -8.43 13.05 2.15
N TRP A 121 -8.50 11.95 1.40
CA TRP A 121 -7.50 11.62 0.37
C TRP A 121 -7.56 12.60 -0.80
N MET A 122 -8.75 12.99 -1.23
CA MET A 122 -8.94 13.97 -2.32
C MET A 122 -8.50 15.38 -1.88
N ALA A 123 -8.67 15.73 -0.62
CA ALA A 123 -8.13 16.98 -0.05
C ALA A 123 -6.58 16.96 -0.05
N ALA A 124 -5.96 15.86 0.37
CA ALA A 124 -4.51 15.69 0.32
C ALA A 124 -3.98 15.74 -1.13
N LYS A 125 -4.67 15.10 -2.08
CA LYS A 125 -4.36 15.22 -3.52
C LYS A 125 -4.36 16.68 -3.97
N LYS A 126 -5.42 17.43 -3.67
CA LYS A 126 -5.53 18.86 -4.04
C LYS A 126 -4.40 19.68 -3.42
N GLN A 127 -4.01 19.39 -2.17
CA GLN A 127 -2.88 20.06 -1.52
C GLN A 127 -1.56 19.81 -2.27
N LEU A 128 -1.29 18.57 -2.70
CA LEU A 128 -0.10 18.24 -3.49
C LEU A 128 -0.13 18.87 -4.89
N GLU A 129 -1.28 18.92 -5.53
CA GLU A 129 -1.46 19.61 -6.82
C GLU A 129 -1.18 21.11 -6.69
N ALA A 130 -1.69 21.75 -5.64
CA ALA A 130 -1.43 23.18 -5.37
C ALA A 130 0.05 23.46 -5.08
N ARG A 131 0.73 22.59 -4.30
CA ARG A 131 2.18 22.70 -4.04
C ARG A 131 3.01 22.63 -5.32
N ASN A 132 2.61 21.81 -6.27
CA ASN A 132 3.37 21.55 -7.49
C ASN A 132 2.88 22.38 -8.70
N GLY A 133 1.81 23.15 -8.55
CA GLY A 133 1.23 24.00 -9.62
C GLY A 133 0.65 23.22 -10.81
N ARG A 134 0.45 21.89 -10.67
CA ARG A 134 0.00 21.01 -11.75
C ARG A 134 -0.84 19.85 -11.22
N PRO A 135 -1.95 19.47 -11.88
CA PRO A 135 -2.76 18.31 -11.52
C PRO A 135 -2.00 16.99 -11.73
N PHE A 136 -2.47 15.93 -11.09
CA PHE A 136 -2.06 14.57 -11.41
C PHE A 136 -2.74 14.09 -12.69
N ASP A 137 -1.96 13.45 -13.55
CA ASP A 137 -2.46 12.81 -14.77
C ASP A 137 -3.16 11.48 -14.47
N ASP A 138 -2.70 10.76 -13.45
CA ASP A 138 -3.26 9.49 -13.01
C ASP A 138 -3.38 9.47 -11.49
N VAL A 139 -4.48 8.93 -10.99
CA VAL A 139 -4.70 8.69 -9.56
C VAL A 139 -5.12 7.23 -9.37
N PHE A 140 -4.34 6.48 -8.60
CA PHE A 140 -4.61 5.08 -8.30
C PHE A 140 -4.80 4.85 -6.80
N VAL A 141 -5.72 3.97 -6.43
CA VAL A 141 -5.81 3.44 -5.07
C VAL A 141 -5.21 2.05 -5.06
N MET A 142 -4.24 1.83 -4.20
CA MET A 142 -3.58 0.54 -4.03
C MET A 142 -3.70 0.09 -2.59
N GLY A 143 -3.99 -1.19 -2.35
CA GLY A 143 -4.14 -1.71 -1.00
C GLY A 143 -3.42 -3.03 -0.78
N PHE A 144 -2.88 -3.20 0.43
CA PHE A 144 -2.22 -4.42 0.87
C PHE A 144 -2.96 -5.04 2.05
N SER A 145 -3.15 -6.37 2.06
CA SER A 145 -3.75 -7.11 3.18
C SER A 145 -5.09 -6.51 3.61
N SER A 146 -5.24 -5.97 4.82
CA SER A 146 -6.44 -5.23 5.26
C SER A 146 -6.84 -4.14 4.26
N GLY A 147 -5.87 -3.37 3.74
CA GLY A 147 -6.11 -2.38 2.70
C GLY A 147 -6.58 -2.98 1.38
N ALA A 148 -6.13 -4.20 1.04
CA ALA A 148 -6.56 -4.89 -0.18
C ALA A 148 -8.06 -5.23 -0.15
N TYR A 149 -8.57 -5.70 0.99
CA TYR A 149 -10.00 -5.97 1.14
C TYR A 149 -10.85 -4.71 1.00
N PHE A 150 -10.39 -3.60 1.56
CA PHE A 150 -11.08 -2.33 1.41
C PHE A 150 -10.98 -1.79 -0.03
N THR A 151 -9.79 -1.83 -0.63
CA THR A 151 -9.58 -1.42 -2.03
C THR A 151 -10.44 -2.23 -3.00
N SER A 152 -10.57 -3.53 -2.80
CA SER A 152 -11.43 -4.38 -3.65
C SER A 152 -12.89 -3.97 -3.56
N SER A 153 -13.38 -3.62 -2.37
CA SER A 153 -14.73 -3.09 -2.15
C SER A 153 -14.95 -1.74 -2.85
N LEU A 154 -13.97 -0.84 -2.78
CA LEU A 154 -14.03 0.46 -3.48
C LEU A 154 -14.04 0.28 -4.99
N ALA A 155 -13.20 -0.62 -5.52
CA ALA A 155 -13.03 -0.86 -6.95
C ALA A 155 -14.32 -1.35 -7.63
N ILE A 156 -14.97 -2.38 -7.06
CA ILE A 156 -16.18 -2.97 -7.67
C ILE A 156 -17.41 -2.05 -7.62
N ARG A 157 -17.38 -1.03 -6.77
CA ARG A 157 -18.43 -0.01 -6.63
C ARG A 157 -18.00 1.34 -7.23
N ASP A 158 -16.76 1.46 -7.71
CA ASP A 158 -16.14 2.70 -8.21
C ASP A 158 -16.33 3.90 -7.26
N ARG A 159 -16.16 3.67 -5.95
CA ARG A 159 -16.47 4.67 -4.92
C ARG A 159 -15.53 5.87 -4.91
N ALA A 160 -14.23 5.65 -5.10
CA ALA A 160 -13.25 6.74 -5.04
C ALA A 160 -13.12 7.54 -6.36
N LYS A 161 -13.78 7.11 -7.44
CA LYS A 161 -13.74 7.79 -8.75
C LYS A 161 -12.32 8.09 -9.27
N VAL A 162 -11.41 7.15 -9.07
CA VAL A 162 -10.01 7.23 -9.48
C VAL A 162 -9.78 6.50 -10.82
N ASP A 163 -8.58 6.63 -11.39
CA ASP A 163 -8.25 6.07 -12.71
C ASP A 163 -7.99 4.56 -12.70
N GLY A 164 -7.80 3.96 -11.51
CA GLY A 164 -7.63 2.52 -11.37
C GLY A 164 -7.31 2.07 -9.95
N TYR A 165 -7.34 0.77 -9.74
CA TYR A 165 -7.15 0.15 -8.44
C TYR A 165 -6.15 -0.99 -8.50
N ALA A 166 -5.40 -1.22 -7.41
CA ALA A 166 -4.55 -2.40 -7.26
C ALA A 166 -4.76 -3.06 -5.90
N VAL A 167 -4.85 -4.38 -5.89
CA VAL A 167 -5.14 -5.20 -4.71
C VAL A 167 -4.02 -6.20 -4.52
N PHE A 168 -3.34 -6.19 -3.37
CA PHE A 168 -2.20 -7.06 -3.08
C PHE A 168 -2.43 -7.91 -1.83
N ALA A 169 -2.22 -9.21 -1.93
CA ALA A 169 -2.37 -10.15 -0.81
C ALA A 169 -3.72 -9.99 -0.08
N GLY A 170 -4.82 -10.12 -0.82
CA GLY A 170 -6.18 -9.96 -0.30
C GLY A 170 -7.19 -9.74 -1.42
N GLY A 171 -8.32 -9.16 -1.07
CA GLY A 171 -9.45 -8.97 -1.97
C GLY A 171 -10.55 -10.00 -1.74
N THR A 172 -11.79 -9.57 -1.85
CA THR A 172 -12.94 -10.44 -1.66
C THR A 172 -13.96 -10.16 -2.74
N PRO A 173 -14.46 -11.20 -3.44
CA PRO A 173 -15.66 -11.03 -4.23
C PRO A 173 -16.81 -10.79 -3.25
N PHE A 174 -17.45 -9.65 -3.36
CA PHE A 174 -18.68 -9.41 -2.61
C PHE A 174 -19.84 -10.06 -3.37
N GLY A 175 -20.83 -10.59 -2.66
CA GLY A 175 -21.99 -11.28 -3.25
C GLY A 175 -22.62 -10.53 -4.43
N ALA A 176 -23.72 -9.88 -4.33
CA ALA A 176 -24.25 -9.10 -5.45
C ALA A 176 -23.38 -7.84 -5.70
N ILE A 177 -22.52 -7.90 -6.70
CA ILE A 177 -21.79 -6.73 -7.19
C ILE A 177 -22.81 -5.84 -7.90
N ALA A 178 -23.14 -4.69 -7.30
CA ALA A 178 -23.87 -3.65 -8.03
C ALA A 178 -23.10 -3.35 -9.32
N GLN A 179 -23.78 -3.32 -10.47
CA GLN A 179 -23.13 -2.98 -11.74
C GLN A 179 -22.80 -1.49 -11.74
N PRO A 180 -21.54 -1.07 -11.50
CA PRO A 180 -21.20 0.34 -11.55
C PRO A 180 -21.34 0.83 -12.98
N ALA A 181 -21.71 2.10 -13.14
CA ALA A 181 -21.78 2.74 -14.46
C ALA A 181 -20.40 2.74 -15.16
N ARG A 182 -19.33 2.81 -14.37
CA ARG A 182 -17.94 2.74 -14.83
C ARG A 182 -17.24 1.51 -14.22
N ARG A 183 -16.47 0.81 -15.04
CA ARG A 183 -15.61 -0.31 -14.62
C ARG A 183 -14.15 0.10 -14.73
N PRO A 184 -13.56 0.67 -13.66
CA PRO A 184 -12.16 1.06 -13.69
C PRO A 184 -11.25 -0.15 -13.84
N PRO A 185 -10.03 0.01 -14.40
CA PRO A 185 -9.06 -1.07 -14.46
C PRO A 185 -8.61 -1.48 -13.05
N VAL A 186 -8.47 -2.80 -12.84
CA VAL A 186 -8.06 -3.38 -11.56
C VAL A 186 -6.86 -4.31 -11.76
N PHE A 187 -5.81 -4.10 -10.98
CA PHE A 187 -4.70 -5.04 -10.89
C PHE A 187 -4.84 -5.91 -9.62
N VAL A 188 -4.58 -7.21 -9.74
CA VAL A 188 -4.61 -8.14 -8.62
C VAL A 188 -3.26 -8.84 -8.49
N GLY A 189 -2.51 -8.50 -7.45
CA GLY A 189 -1.25 -9.16 -7.09
C GLY A 189 -1.51 -10.34 -6.17
N VAL A 190 -1.28 -11.56 -6.67
CA VAL A 190 -1.47 -12.81 -5.94
C VAL A 190 -0.15 -13.27 -5.33
N CYS A 191 -0.09 -13.32 -4.01
CA CYS A 191 1.03 -13.91 -3.27
C CYS A 191 0.83 -15.43 -3.19
N ALA A 192 1.41 -16.20 -4.11
CA ALA A 192 1.05 -17.59 -4.38
C ALA A 192 1.30 -18.54 -3.21
N THR A 193 2.32 -18.25 -2.37
CA THR A 193 2.66 -19.04 -1.17
C THR A 193 2.01 -18.53 0.11
N ASP A 194 1.18 -17.49 0.02
CA ASP A 194 0.38 -17.00 1.15
C ASP A 194 -0.88 -17.85 1.33
N SER A 195 -0.83 -18.76 2.29
CA SER A 195 -1.94 -19.68 2.58
C SER A 195 -3.22 -18.97 3.06
N GLN A 196 -3.12 -17.72 3.53
CA GLN A 196 -4.26 -16.99 4.07
C GLN A 196 -5.04 -16.20 3.00
N THR A 197 -4.33 -15.60 2.04
CA THR A 197 -4.96 -14.64 1.12
C THR A 197 -4.90 -15.01 -0.36
N ALA A 198 -4.05 -15.98 -0.77
CA ALA A 198 -3.91 -16.35 -2.18
C ALA A 198 -5.25 -16.78 -2.82
N SER A 199 -6.04 -17.60 -2.12
CA SER A 199 -7.36 -18.02 -2.59
C SER A 199 -8.33 -16.85 -2.74
N HIS A 200 -8.31 -15.89 -1.83
CA HIS A 200 -9.14 -14.68 -1.89
C HIS A 200 -8.77 -13.80 -3.08
N SER A 201 -7.47 -13.58 -3.32
CA SER A 201 -7.00 -12.80 -4.47
C SER A 201 -7.39 -13.44 -5.80
N ARG A 202 -7.25 -14.77 -5.93
CA ARG A 202 -7.68 -15.51 -7.13
C ARG A 202 -9.19 -15.45 -7.33
N ALA A 203 -9.98 -15.64 -6.26
CA ALA A 203 -11.42 -15.53 -6.31
C ALA A 203 -11.88 -14.12 -6.72
N PHE A 204 -11.20 -13.07 -6.22
CA PHE A 204 -11.48 -11.70 -6.62
C PHE A 204 -11.18 -11.46 -8.10
N ALA A 205 -10.04 -11.95 -8.61
CA ALA A 205 -9.72 -11.87 -10.04
C ALA A 205 -10.78 -12.58 -10.91
N GLY A 206 -11.25 -13.76 -10.49
CA GLY A 206 -12.35 -14.48 -11.15
C GLY A 206 -13.65 -13.69 -11.15
N ALA A 207 -13.99 -13.02 -10.05
CA ALA A 207 -15.17 -12.17 -9.97
C ALA A 207 -15.07 -10.95 -10.91
N LEU A 208 -13.90 -10.30 -11.00
CA LEU A 208 -13.67 -9.21 -11.95
C LEU A 208 -13.88 -9.66 -13.39
N ALA A 209 -13.37 -10.84 -13.78
CA ALA A 209 -13.59 -11.44 -15.08
C ALA A 209 -15.07 -11.67 -15.37
N ALA A 210 -15.78 -12.31 -14.44
CA ALA A 210 -17.20 -12.63 -14.58
C ALA A 210 -18.08 -11.39 -14.73
N HIS A 211 -17.67 -10.26 -14.16
CA HIS A 211 -18.41 -8.99 -14.22
C HIS A 211 -17.88 -8.00 -15.29
N GLY A 212 -16.94 -8.43 -16.14
CA GLY A 212 -16.44 -7.65 -17.28
C GLY A 212 -15.61 -6.43 -16.90
N PHE A 213 -14.93 -6.47 -15.76
CA PHE A 213 -13.94 -5.42 -15.42
C PHE A 213 -12.69 -5.58 -16.27
N PRO A 214 -12.08 -4.49 -16.76
CA PRO A 214 -10.71 -4.54 -17.26
C PRO A 214 -9.79 -4.89 -16.09
N TYR A 215 -9.13 -6.05 -16.14
CA TYR A 215 -8.26 -6.46 -15.06
C TYR A 215 -6.99 -7.17 -15.55
N ARG A 216 -5.99 -7.23 -14.68
CA ARG A 216 -4.82 -8.07 -14.81
C ARG A 216 -4.54 -8.73 -13.46
N ALA A 217 -4.39 -10.03 -13.45
CA ALA A 217 -3.84 -10.78 -12.31
C ALA A 217 -2.37 -11.10 -12.57
N ASP A 218 -1.53 -10.96 -11.53
CA ASP A 218 -0.12 -11.28 -11.54
C ASP A 218 0.19 -12.15 -10.32
N GLU A 219 0.67 -13.36 -10.55
CA GLU A 219 0.93 -14.32 -9.50
C GLU A 219 2.44 -14.49 -9.30
N GLN A 220 2.91 -14.20 -8.07
CA GLN A 220 4.31 -14.31 -7.68
C GLN A 220 4.48 -15.35 -6.58
N GLN A 221 5.58 -16.11 -6.60
CA GLN A 221 5.91 -17.12 -5.60
C GLN A 221 6.47 -16.47 -4.33
N VAL A 222 5.62 -15.67 -3.67
CA VAL A 222 5.95 -14.93 -2.45
C VAL A 222 4.89 -15.19 -1.38
N GLY A 223 5.27 -15.06 -0.10
CA GLY A 223 4.35 -15.11 1.04
C GLY A 223 3.55 -13.83 1.22
N HIS A 224 2.97 -13.64 2.41
CA HIS A 224 2.16 -12.46 2.75
C HIS A 224 3.02 -11.20 2.81
N MET A 225 3.24 -10.56 1.69
CA MET A 225 4.10 -9.38 1.60
C MET A 225 3.66 -8.36 0.56
N PHE A 226 4.09 -7.14 0.75
CA PHE A 226 3.97 -6.04 -0.21
C PHE A 226 5.18 -6.09 -1.16
N SER A 227 5.00 -6.69 -2.32
CA SER A 227 6.07 -7.00 -3.27
C SER A 227 6.37 -5.85 -4.24
N ASP A 228 7.65 -5.50 -4.39
CA ASP A 228 8.12 -4.50 -5.36
C ASP A 228 7.73 -4.86 -6.80
N ILE A 229 7.76 -6.15 -7.16
CA ILE A 229 7.39 -6.63 -8.49
C ILE A 229 5.91 -6.39 -8.77
N HIS A 230 5.04 -6.73 -7.83
CA HIS A 230 3.61 -6.48 -7.97
C HIS A 230 3.30 -5.00 -8.16
N VAL A 231 3.96 -4.12 -7.39
CA VAL A 231 3.73 -2.66 -7.52
C VAL A 231 4.19 -2.14 -8.88
N ALA A 232 5.36 -2.56 -9.34
CA ALA A 232 5.87 -2.16 -10.67
C ALA A 232 4.92 -2.60 -11.78
N HIS A 233 4.45 -3.85 -11.75
CA HIS A 233 3.50 -4.40 -12.71
C HIS A 233 2.13 -3.70 -12.63
N ALA A 234 1.64 -3.37 -11.42
CA ALA A 234 0.40 -2.65 -11.21
C ALA A 234 0.46 -1.24 -11.83
N VAL A 235 1.51 -0.48 -11.53
CA VAL A 235 1.69 0.88 -12.08
C VAL A 235 1.76 0.85 -13.60
N ALA A 236 2.54 -0.06 -14.18
CA ALA A 236 2.65 -0.20 -15.63
C ALA A 236 1.31 -0.54 -16.29
N TYR A 237 0.58 -1.51 -15.72
CA TYR A 237 -0.74 -1.90 -16.23
C TYR A 237 -1.76 -0.76 -16.13
N LEU A 238 -1.87 -0.12 -14.96
CA LEU A 238 -2.87 0.92 -14.71
C LEU A 238 -2.64 2.15 -15.57
N ARG A 239 -1.38 2.59 -15.76
CA ARG A 239 -1.05 3.68 -16.69
C ARG A 239 -1.44 3.36 -18.12
N SER A 240 -1.14 2.16 -18.59
CA SER A 240 -1.52 1.72 -19.95
C SER A 240 -3.04 1.69 -20.13
N ALA A 241 -3.79 1.22 -19.12
CA ALA A 241 -5.24 1.13 -19.16
C ALA A 241 -5.91 2.50 -19.10
N SER A 242 -5.46 3.41 -18.23
CA SER A 242 -6.01 4.79 -18.11
C SER A 242 -5.82 5.59 -19.40
N THR A 243 -4.68 5.45 -20.07
CA THR A 243 -4.43 6.10 -21.38
C THR A 243 -5.41 5.63 -22.45
N LYS A 244 -5.71 4.31 -22.49
CA LYS A 244 -6.68 3.76 -23.47
C LYS A 244 -8.11 4.24 -23.21
N THR A 245 -8.50 4.38 -21.95
CA THR A 245 -9.83 4.87 -21.55
C THR A 245 -10.01 6.32 -22.01
N ARG A 246 -9.05 7.21 -21.70
CA ARG A 246 -9.10 8.63 -22.12
C ARG A 246 -9.13 8.81 -23.64
N ALA A 247 -8.40 7.97 -24.38
CA ALA A 247 -8.42 8.02 -25.85
C ALA A 247 -9.77 7.59 -26.45
N LYS A 248 -10.58 6.80 -25.72
CA LYS A 248 -11.95 6.44 -26.13
C LYS A 248 -12.95 7.55 -25.81
N ASP A 249 -12.79 8.22 -24.67
CA ASP A 249 -13.69 9.28 -24.22
C ASP A 249 -13.48 10.60 -25.01
N ALA A 250 -12.34 10.73 -25.70
CA ALA A 250 -12.01 11.87 -26.54
C ALA A 250 -12.49 11.74 -28.01
N LYS A 251 -13.12 10.62 -28.39
CA LYS A 251 -13.70 10.35 -29.72
C LYS A 251 -15.21 10.37 -29.69
#